data_98eae930d597558041a072de06fa595d
#
_entry.id   98eae930d597558041a072de06fa595d
#
_cell.length_a   1.000
_cell.length_b   1.000
_cell.length_c   1.000
_cell.angle_alpha   90.00
_cell.angle_beta   90.00
_cell.angle_gamma   90.00
#
_symmetry.space_group_name_H-M   'P 1'
#
loop_
_entity.id
_entity.type
_entity.pdbx_description
1 polymer ?
#
loop_
_entity_poly.entity_id
_entity_poly.type
_entity_poly.pdbx_seq_one_letter_code
_entity_poly.pdbx_strand_id
1 'polypeptide(L)'
;MKLVYFGTVIAAAGLLLGSCQHEVLPKVNASDICFERDVLPIFVSNCAMSGCHDAGTAAEDYILTNYATIMAEGIQPGRPENSKIWEEIEENEMPPNHPLTAEQKSIIKTWIAAGAPNGVNCTSNCDSSKFTYSEAVSPIITKNCVGCHQYPSASGSVDLSSYQGVRDIAKSGAFVHSVQGTNGYKKMPPSGAGLSECEINQIKKWVANGAQQN
;
A
#
# COMPACT_ATOMS: atom_id res chain seq x y z
N MET A 1 -65.14 -14.36 43.38
CA MET A 1 -64.26 -15.22 42.59
C MET A 1 -63.43 -14.33 41.64
N LYS A 2 -62.21 -13.96 42.02
CA LYS A 2 -61.32 -13.09 41.19
C LYS A 2 -60.30 -14.00 40.52
N LEU A 3 -60.35 -14.05 39.18
CA LEU A 3 -59.34 -14.74 38.36
C LEU A 3 -58.10 -13.84 38.24
N VAL A 4 -56.96 -14.37 38.65
CA VAL A 4 -55.67 -13.73 38.48
C VAL A 4 -55.00 -14.37 37.25
N TYR A 5 -54.80 -13.57 36.17
CA TYR A 5 -54.05 -13.99 35.02
C TYR A 5 -52.55 -13.77 35.28
N PHE A 6 -51.76 -14.85 35.31
CA PHE A 6 -50.33 -14.82 35.30
C PHE A 6 -49.85 -14.69 33.84
N GLY A 7 -49.35 -13.52 33.45
CA GLY A 7 -48.71 -13.32 32.18
C GLY A 7 -47.27 -13.80 32.21
N THR A 8 -46.97 -14.83 31.42
CA THR A 8 -45.59 -15.33 31.22
C THR A 8 -44.85 -14.43 30.22
N VAL A 9 -43.87 -13.67 30.70
CA VAL A 9 -42.97 -12.90 29.84
C VAL A 9 -41.90 -13.85 29.33
N ILE A 10 -41.94 -14.18 28.05
CA ILE A 10 -40.87 -14.92 27.35
C ILE A 10 -39.82 -13.88 26.92
N ALA A 11 -38.69 -13.85 27.64
CA ALA A 11 -37.55 -13.07 27.25
C ALA A 11 -36.85 -13.79 26.08
N ALA A 12 -36.99 -13.28 24.87
CA ALA A 12 -36.24 -13.72 23.71
C ALA A 12 -34.79 -13.22 23.82
N ALA A 13 -33.88 -14.09 24.24
CA ALA A 13 -32.42 -13.83 24.17
C ALA A 13 -31.97 -13.88 22.70
N GLY A 14 -31.83 -12.71 22.09
CA GLY A 14 -31.24 -12.59 20.76
C GLY A 14 -29.74 -12.95 20.81
N LEU A 15 -29.37 -14.12 20.28
CA LEU A 15 -27.97 -14.45 19.99
C LEU A 15 -27.48 -13.51 18.87
N LEU A 16 -26.67 -12.54 19.21
CA LEU A 16 -25.88 -11.78 18.27
C LEU A 16 -24.75 -12.73 17.76
N LEU A 17 -25.01 -13.39 16.63
CA LEU A 17 -23.97 -14.07 15.88
C LEU A 17 -23.09 -12.98 15.28
N GLY A 18 -21.97 -12.66 15.93
CA GLY A 18 -20.88 -11.87 15.36
C GLY A 18 -20.36 -12.62 14.14
N SER A 19 -20.80 -12.23 12.96
CA SER A 19 -20.21 -12.71 11.71
C SER A 19 -18.79 -12.15 11.64
N CYS A 20 -17.78 -13.00 11.74
CA CYS A 20 -16.41 -12.64 11.38
C CYS A 20 -16.42 -12.32 9.88
N GLN A 21 -16.45 -11.04 9.53
CA GLN A 21 -16.32 -10.60 8.15
C GLN A 21 -14.83 -10.66 7.79
N HIS A 22 -14.41 -11.76 7.18
CA HIS A 22 -13.09 -11.87 6.59
C HIS A 22 -13.08 -11.07 5.28
N GLU A 23 -12.13 -10.14 5.15
CA GLU A 23 -11.98 -9.33 3.93
C GLU A 23 -11.63 -10.23 2.74
N VAL A 24 -12.42 -10.17 1.67
CA VAL A 24 -12.15 -10.94 0.46
C VAL A 24 -11.08 -10.23 -0.36
N LEU A 25 -9.87 -10.77 -0.35
CA LEU A 25 -8.76 -10.21 -1.12
C LEU A 25 -8.91 -10.55 -2.62
N PRO A 26 -8.60 -9.60 -3.52
CA PRO A 26 -8.61 -9.85 -4.96
C PRO A 26 -7.57 -10.90 -5.34
N LYS A 27 -7.85 -11.67 -6.39
CA LYS A 27 -6.89 -12.70 -6.87
C LYS A 27 -5.77 -12.05 -7.66
N VAL A 28 -4.54 -12.31 -7.26
CA VAL A 28 -3.30 -11.90 -7.95
C VAL A 28 -2.54 -13.17 -8.33
N ASN A 29 -2.01 -13.23 -9.55
CA ASN A 29 -1.21 -14.37 -9.98
C ASN A 29 0.22 -14.24 -9.42
N ALA A 30 0.69 -15.29 -8.75
CA ALA A 30 2.03 -15.31 -8.16
C ALA A 30 3.16 -15.11 -9.18
N SER A 31 2.99 -15.63 -10.42
CA SER A 31 3.95 -15.47 -11.51
C SER A 31 4.13 -14.02 -11.98
N ASP A 32 3.16 -13.16 -11.69
CA ASP A 32 3.15 -11.78 -12.14
C ASP A 32 3.74 -10.84 -11.08
N ILE A 33 3.95 -11.32 -9.85
CA ILE A 33 4.49 -10.54 -8.74
C ILE A 33 6.01 -10.51 -8.81
N CYS A 34 6.55 -9.31 -8.78
CA CYS A 34 7.97 -9.04 -8.68
C CYS A 34 8.27 -8.27 -7.40
N PHE A 35 9.23 -8.74 -6.61
CA PHE A 35 9.55 -8.10 -5.34
C PHE A 35 9.87 -6.60 -5.49
N GLU A 36 10.81 -6.24 -6.35
CA GLU A 36 11.24 -4.84 -6.52
C GLU A 36 10.14 -3.95 -7.08
N ARG A 37 9.31 -4.47 -7.99
CA ARG A 37 8.27 -3.69 -8.65
C ARG A 37 7.00 -3.58 -7.82
N ASP A 38 6.59 -4.66 -7.16
CA ASP A 38 5.23 -4.77 -6.61
C ASP A 38 5.20 -4.85 -5.08
N VAL A 39 6.17 -5.50 -4.45
CA VAL A 39 6.19 -5.73 -3.01
C VAL A 39 6.98 -4.67 -2.26
N LEU A 40 8.22 -4.42 -2.67
CA LEU A 40 9.10 -3.46 -2.00
C LEU A 40 8.50 -2.05 -1.92
N PRO A 41 7.84 -1.49 -2.95
CA PRO A 41 7.18 -0.18 -2.82
C PRO A 41 6.10 -0.14 -1.74
N ILE A 42 5.35 -1.23 -1.52
CA ILE A 42 4.34 -1.29 -0.46
C ILE A 42 5.00 -1.18 0.91
N PHE A 43 6.06 -1.95 1.17
CA PHE A 43 6.80 -1.87 2.42
C PHE A 43 7.43 -0.51 2.64
N VAL A 44 8.10 0.03 1.63
CA VAL A 44 8.79 1.31 1.73
C VAL A 44 7.83 2.46 1.98
N SER A 45 6.68 2.49 1.30
CA SER A 45 5.72 3.58 1.39
C SER A 45 4.84 3.52 2.64
N ASN A 46 4.59 2.33 3.20
CA ASN A 46 3.61 2.17 4.27
C ASN A 46 4.23 1.73 5.61
N CYS A 47 5.41 1.13 5.60
CA CYS A 47 6.02 0.55 6.79
C CYS A 47 7.37 1.18 7.15
N ALA A 48 8.26 1.39 6.16
CA ALA A 48 9.62 1.89 6.37
C ALA A 48 9.70 3.42 6.45
N MET A 49 8.69 4.05 7.02
CA MET A 49 8.68 5.50 7.28
C MET A 49 9.55 5.85 8.48
N SER A 50 10.01 7.11 8.53
CA SER A 50 10.77 7.63 9.67
C SER A 50 9.92 7.53 10.94
N GLY A 51 10.50 6.97 11.99
CA GLY A 51 9.80 6.70 13.23
C GLY A 51 9.09 5.35 13.30
N CYS A 52 9.17 4.55 12.23
CA CYS A 52 8.58 3.21 12.13
C CYS A 52 9.67 2.17 11.82
N HIS A 53 9.57 1.45 10.72
CA HIS A 53 10.48 0.35 10.35
C HIS A 53 11.55 0.77 9.33
N ASP A 54 11.99 2.03 9.38
CA ASP A 54 13.16 2.51 8.63
C ASP A 54 14.47 2.07 9.32
N ALA A 55 15.59 2.16 8.60
CA ALA A 55 16.90 1.74 9.14
C ALA A 55 17.38 2.58 10.34
N GLY A 56 16.83 3.77 10.56
CA GLY A 56 17.20 4.65 11.67
C GLY A 56 16.43 4.37 12.95
N THR A 57 15.17 3.94 12.84
CA THR A 57 14.26 3.67 13.97
C THR A 57 14.18 2.19 14.29
N ALA A 58 14.02 1.34 13.27
CA ALA A 58 13.89 -0.11 13.40
C ALA A 58 12.91 -0.52 14.52
N ALA A 59 11.68 0.01 14.49
CA ALA A 59 10.67 -0.29 15.52
C ALA A 59 10.51 -1.81 15.68
N GLU A 60 10.54 -2.29 16.93
CA GLU A 60 10.49 -3.73 17.29
C GLU A 60 11.56 -4.56 16.55
N ASP A 61 12.71 -3.94 16.23
CA ASP A 61 13.85 -4.53 15.51
C ASP A 61 13.58 -4.88 14.03
N TYR A 62 12.41 -4.53 13.48
CA TYR A 62 12.10 -4.73 12.07
C TYR A 62 12.60 -3.58 11.21
N ILE A 63 13.40 -3.90 10.18
CA ILE A 63 13.82 -2.97 9.12
C ILE A 63 13.21 -3.43 7.80
N LEU A 64 12.26 -2.64 7.26
CA LEU A 64 11.46 -3.04 6.10
C LEU A 64 11.85 -2.25 4.83
N THR A 65 13.15 -2.02 4.61
CA THR A 65 13.67 -1.16 3.53
C THR A 65 14.19 -1.88 2.30
N ASN A 66 14.49 -3.17 2.40
CA ASN A 66 15.01 -3.98 1.30
C ASN A 66 14.74 -5.46 1.51
N TYR A 67 14.97 -6.28 0.48
CA TYR A 67 14.68 -7.71 0.53
C TYR A 67 15.37 -8.42 1.70
N ALA A 68 16.66 -8.18 1.90
CA ALA A 68 17.44 -8.89 2.92
C ALA A 68 16.91 -8.61 4.32
N THR A 69 16.60 -7.35 4.63
CA THR A 69 16.08 -6.95 5.94
C THR A 69 14.62 -7.39 6.15
N ILE A 70 13.78 -7.35 5.14
CA ILE A 70 12.39 -7.84 5.20
C ILE A 70 12.37 -9.36 5.45
N MET A 71 13.29 -10.09 4.85
CA MET A 71 13.38 -11.55 5.00
C MET A 71 14.12 -11.99 6.27
N ALA A 72 14.84 -11.08 6.95
CA ALA A 72 15.60 -11.42 8.15
C ALA A 72 14.68 -11.88 9.28
N GLU A 73 13.50 -11.25 9.39
CA GLU A 73 12.57 -11.53 10.47
C GLU A 73 11.10 -11.39 9.98
N GLY A 74 10.24 -12.22 10.54
CA GLY A 74 8.78 -12.09 10.39
C GLY A 74 8.18 -12.60 9.08
N ILE A 75 8.96 -13.07 8.10
CA ILE A 75 8.46 -13.74 6.89
C ILE A 75 8.84 -15.22 6.91
N GLN A 76 7.84 -16.07 6.74
CA GLN A 76 8.00 -17.51 6.52
C GLN A 76 7.66 -17.84 5.06
N PRO A 77 8.65 -18.07 4.18
CA PRO A 77 8.41 -18.36 2.79
C PRO A 77 7.45 -19.53 2.58
N GLY A 78 6.42 -19.32 1.75
CA GLY A 78 5.38 -20.30 1.46
C GLY A 78 4.28 -20.41 2.52
N ARG A 79 4.37 -19.65 3.64
CA ARG A 79 3.45 -19.77 4.76
C ARG A 79 3.04 -18.39 5.31
N PRO A 80 2.10 -17.71 4.64
CA PRO A 80 1.60 -16.41 5.13
C PRO A 80 1.08 -16.50 6.58
N GLU A 81 0.33 -17.54 6.90
CA GLU A 81 -0.27 -17.79 8.21
C GLU A 81 0.74 -17.95 9.37
N ASN A 82 2.00 -18.19 9.04
CA ASN A 82 3.10 -18.28 10.01
C ASN A 82 4.05 -17.08 9.95
N SER A 83 3.70 -16.08 9.14
CA SER A 83 4.50 -14.88 8.93
C SER A 83 3.99 -13.75 9.83
N LYS A 84 4.77 -13.34 10.83
CA LYS A 84 4.36 -12.29 11.78
C LYS A 84 4.00 -10.99 11.08
N ILE A 85 4.77 -10.59 10.07
CA ILE A 85 4.45 -9.41 9.27
C ILE A 85 3.06 -9.54 8.60
N TRP A 86 2.70 -10.73 8.13
CA TRP A 86 1.38 -10.94 7.53
C TRP A 86 0.27 -10.89 8.57
N GLU A 87 0.45 -11.49 9.72
CA GLU A 87 -0.52 -11.46 10.83
C GLU A 87 -0.90 -10.01 11.17
N GLU A 88 0.08 -9.14 11.40
CA GLU A 88 -0.14 -7.72 11.71
C GLU A 88 -0.87 -6.95 10.59
N ILE A 89 -0.57 -7.29 9.33
CA ILE A 89 -1.22 -6.70 8.16
C ILE A 89 -2.67 -7.20 8.02
N GLU A 90 -2.91 -8.51 8.21
CA GLU A 90 -4.23 -9.12 8.08
C GLU A 90 -5.20 -8.62 9.13
N GLU A 91 -4.73 -8.43 10.36
CA GLU A 91 -5.50 -7.91 11.49
C GLU A 91 -5.66 -6.37 11.47
N ASN A 92 -5.02 -5.67 10.52
CA ASN A 92 -4.97 -4.20 10.42
C ASN A 92 -4.30 -3.51 11.61
N GLU A 93 -3.45 -4.22 12.36
CA GLU A 93 -2.64 -3.64 13.41
C GLU A 93 -1.50 -2.81 12.81
N MET A 94 -0.97 -3.23 11.65
CA MET A 94 0.05 -2.52 10.88
C MET A 94 -0.36 -2.27 9.42
N PRO A 95 -0.17 -1.06 8.92
CA PRO A 95 0.21 0.19 9.60
C PRO A 95 -0.93 0.73 10.49
N PRO A 96 -0.65 1.30 11.68
CA PRO A 96 -1.66 1.54 12.73
C PRO A 96 -2.75 2.56 12.37
N ASN A 97 -2.51 3.48 11.45
CA ASN A 97 -3.47 4.53 11.13
C ASN A 97 -3.98 4.48 9.68
N HIS A 98 -3.38 3.66 8.86
CA HIS A 98 -3.64 3.59 7.42
C HIS A 98 -3.52 2.15 6.92
N PRO A 99 -4.53 1.31 7.21
CA PRO A 99 -4.51 -0.08 6.74
C PRO A 99 -4.23 -0.18 5.25
N LEU A 100 -3.49 -1.20 4.85
CA LEU A 100 -3.23 -1.48 3.45
C LEU A 100 -4.53 -1.76 2.69
N THR A 101 -4.58 -1.38 1.41
CA THR A 101 -5.71 -1.74 0.55
C THR A 101 -5.78 -3.26 0.35
N ALA A 102 -6.98 -3.78 0.02
CA ALA A 102 -7.17 -5.19 -0.30
C ALA A 102 -6.22 -5.69 -1.40
N GLU A 103 -5.89 -4.84 -2.37
CA GLU A 103 -4.94 -5.16 -3.43
C GLU A 103 -3.51 -5.27 -2.88
N GLN A 104 -3.06 -4.32 -2.07
CA GLN A 104 -1.74 -4.36 -1.44
C GLN A 104 -1.58 -5.59 -0.54
N LYS A 105 -2.58 -5.90 0.27
CA LYS A 105 -2.63 -7.12 1.09
C LYS A 105 -2.54 -8.37 0.22
N SER A 106 -3.29 -8.42 -0.88
CA SER A 106 -3.27 -9.56 -1.79
C SER A 106 -1.90 -9.78 -2.42
N ILE A 107 -1.21 -8.70 -2.83
CA ILE A 107 0.15 -8.77 -3.39
C ILE A 107 1.11 -9.36 -2.36
N ILE A 108 1.12 -8.85 -1.13
CA ILE A 108 2.02 -9.35 -0.07
C ILE A 108 1.71 -10.82 0.26
N LYS A 109 0.44 -11.15 0.50
CA LYS A 109 0.03 -12.53 0.81
C LYS A 109 0.45 -13.51 -0.27
N THR A 110 0.17 -13.16 -1.53
CA THR A 110 0.50 -14.02 -2.69
C THR A 110 2.01 -14.16 -2.86
N TRP A 111 2.78 -13.08 -2.66
CA TRP A 111 4.24 -13.13 -2.69
C TRP A 111 4.81 -14.06 -1.61
N ILE A 112 4.33 -13.97 -0.37
CA ILE A 112 4.77 -14.86 0.71
C ILE A 112 4.40 -16.32 0.37
N ALA A 113 3.15 -16.58 -0.07
CA ALA A 113 2.66 -17.90 -0.44
C ALA A 113 3.46 -18.53 -1.59
N ALA A 114 3.98 -17.71 -2.51
CA ALA A 114 4.85 -18.15 -3.61
C ALA A 114 6.31 -18.44 -3.17
N GLY A 115 6.60 -18.38 -1.87
CA GLY A 115 7.96 -18.59 -1.34
C GLY A 115 8.77 -17.33 -1.18
N ALA A 116 8.15 -16.18 -1.21
CA ALA A 116 8.76 -14.86 -1.05
C ALA A 116 10.01 -14.65 -1.97
N PRO A 117 9.91 -14.87 -3.29
CA PRO A 117 11.06 -14.81 -4.18
C PRO A 117 11.64 -13.40 -4.27
N ASN A 118 12.99 -13.30 -4.30
CA ASN A 118 13.69 -12.07 -4.61
C ASN A 118 13.71 -11.83 -6.12
N GLY A 119 12.60 -11.37 -6.67
CA GLY A 119 12.52 -11.00 -8.08
C GLY A 119 13.23 -9.67 -8.33
N VAL A 120 14.38 -9.72 -8.99
CA VAL A 120 15.14 -8.56 -9.47
C VAL A 120 15.03 -8.47 -10.99
N ASN A 121 15.17 -7.27 -11.55
CA ASN A 121 15.11 -7.04 -13.00
C ASN A 121 13.79 -7.48 -13.66
N CYS A 122 12.70 -7.30 -12.97
CA CYS A 122 11.39 -7.65 -13.48
C CYS A 122 11.02 -6.76 -14.67
N THR A 123 10.55 -7.37 -15.74
CA THR A 123 10.02 -6.61 -16.87
C THR A 123 8.81 -5.80 -16.41
N SER A 124 8.83 -4.51 -16.72
CA SER A 124 7.68 -3.65 -16.43
C SER A 124 6.52 -4.04 -17.35
N ASN A 125 5.36 -4.38 -16.77
CA ASN A 125 4.11 -4.52 -17.53
C ASN A 125 3.49 -3.15 -17.85
N CYS A 126 4.23 -2.07 -17.65
CA CYS A 126 3.79 -0.72 -17.89
C CYS A 126 3.60 -0.48 -19.40
N ASP A 127 2.41 -0.07 -19.76
CA ASP A 127 2.07 0.37 -21.12
C ASP A 127 2.16 1.90 -21.20
N SER A 128 3.20 2.42 -21.81
CA SER A 128 3.43 3.86 -21.93
C SER A 128 2.40 4.59 -22.83
N SER A 129 1.50 3.86 -23.50
CA SER A 129 0.37 4.46 -24.22
C SER A 129 -0.77 4.86 -23.27
N LYS A 130 -0.87 4.22 -22.10
CA LYS A 130 -1.82 4.54 -21.04
C LYS A 130 -1.22 5.60 -20.14
N PHE A 131 -1.83 6.75 -20.05
CA PHE A 131 -1.35 7.88 -19.25
C PHE A 131 -2.48 8.75 -18.68
N THR A 132 -3.70 8.21 -18.60
CA THR A 132 -4.81 8.88 -17.90
C THR A 132 -4.60 8.84 -16.39
N TYR A 133 -5.31 9.72 -15.67
CA TYR A 133 -5.23 9.71 -14.20
C TYR A 133 -5.69 8.37 -13.62
N SER A 134 -6.84 7.87 -14.09
CA SER A 134 -7.45 6.65 -13.55
C SER A 134 -6.69 5.37 -13.91
N GLU A 135 -6.19 5.25 -15.14
CA GLU A 135 -5.55 4.01 -15.61
C GLU A 135 -4.08 3.88 -15.23
N ALA A 136 -3.37 5.01 -15.06
CA ALA A 136 -1.93 4.99 -14.85
C ALA A 136 -1.50 5.77 -13.61
N VAL A 137 -1.83 7.06 -13.52
CA VAL A 137 -1.21 7.94 -12.50
C VAL A 137 -1.71 7.63 -11.10
N SER A 138 -3.01 7.44 -10.91
CA SER A 138 -3.58 7.09 -9.60
C SER A 138 -3.05 5.76 -9.05
N PRO A 139 -2.98 4.66 -9.82
CA PRO A 139 -2.34 3.42 -9.39
C PRO A 139 -0.87 3.59 -8.98
N ILE A 140 -0.08 4.34 -9.77
CA ILE A 140 1.32 4.63 -9.44
C ILE A 140 1.43 5.36 -8.10
N ILE A 141 0.59 6.38 -7.89
CA ILE A 141 0.60 7.18 -6.66
C ILE A 141 0.16 6.38 -5.45
N THR A 142 -0.92 5.63 -5.56
CA THR A 142 -1.43 4.79 -4.47
C THR A 142 -0.39 3.76 -4.02
N LYS A 143 0.32 3.19 -4.98
CA LYS A 143 1.35 2.17 -4.71
C LYS A 143 2.63 2.75 -4.10
N ASN A 144 3.10 3.91 -4.60
CA ASN A 144 4.46 4.37 -4.34
C ASN A 144 4.54 5.65 -3.48
N CYS A 145 3.43 6.38 -3.27
CA CYS A 145 3.49 7.74 -2.71
C CYS A 145 2.60 7.95 -1.50
N VAL A 146 1.34 7.48 -1.56
CA VAL A 146 0.29 7.79 -0.57
C VAL A 146 0.68 7.39 0.84
N GLY A 147 1.39 6.27 1.02
CA GLY A 147 1.82 5.84 2.35
C GLY A 147 2.53 6.93 3.15
N CYS A 148 3.42 7.70 2.49
CA CYS A 148 4.12 8.82 3.10
C CYS A 148 3.42 10.17 2.90
N HIS A 149 2.62 10.32 1.86
CA HIS A 149 2.02 11.57 1.43
C HIS A 149 0.50 11.58 1.59
N GLN A 150 0.00 11.35 2.81
CA GLN A 150 -1.41 11.45 3.19
C GLN A 150 -1.56 12.00 4.61
N TYR A 151 -2.71 12.63 4.90
CA TYR A 151 -3.02 13.07 6.26
C TYR A 151 -3.21 11.88 7.22
N PRO A 152 -2.90 12.06 8.55
CA PRO A 152 -2.45 13.29 9.20
C PRO A 152 -0.93 13.54 9.11
N SER A 153 -0.15 12.61 8.58
CA SER A 153 1.32 12.65 8.60
C SER A 153 1.97 12.91 7.24
N ALA A 154 1.30 13.68 6.38
CA ALA A 154 1.79 13.97 5.04
C ALA A 154 3.22 14.53 5.03
N SER A 155 4.18 13.73 4.58
CA SER A 155 5.59 14.10 4.49
C SER A 155 5.78 15.36 3.63
N GLY A 156 6.53 16.34 4.14
CA GLY A 156 6.73 17.61 3.45
C GLY A 156 5.46 18.43 3.26
N SER A 157 4.40 18.18 4.04
CA SER A 157 3.07 18.80 3.89
C SER A 157 2.43 18.60 2.52
N VAL A 158 2.82 17.54 1.80
CA VAL A 158 2.26 17.16 0.50
C VAL A 158 1.28 16.02 0.69
N ASP A 159 0.01 16.24 0.39
CA ASP A 159 -1.03 15.22 0.43
C ASP A 159 -1.36 14.74 -1.00
N LEU A 160 -1.11 13.47 -1.28
CA LEU A 160 -1.37 12.82 -2.56
C LEU A 160 -2.51 11.79 -2.48
N SER A 161 -3.28 11.79 -1.39
CA SER A 161 -4.43 10.89 -1.21
C SER A 161 -5.64 11.27 -2.06
N SER A 162 -5.64 12.47 -2.65
CA SER A 162 -6.72 12.99 -3.49
C SER A 162 -6.22 13.44 -4.86
N TYR A 163 -7.09 13.37 -5.87
CA TYR A 163 -6.79 13.95 -7.19
C TYR A 163 -6.36 15.42 -7.10
N GLN A 164 -7.03 16.22 -6.26
CA GLN A 164 -6.70 17.63 -6.14
C GLN A 164 -5.26 17.85 -5.66
N GLY A 165 -4.82 17.13 -4.63
CA GLY A 165 -3.45 17.20 -4.13
C GLY A 165 -2.42 16.80 -5.19
N VAL A 166 -2.70 15.72 -5.92
CA VAL A 166 -1.85 15.27 -7.04
C VAL A 166 -1.77 16.30 -8.15
N ARG A 167 -2.91 16.89 -8.52
CA ARG A 167 -2.98 17.91 -9.57
C ARG A 167 -2.22 19.16 -9.19
N ASP A 168 -2.29 19.60 -7.94
CA ASP A 168 -1.64 20.81 -7.48
C ASP A 168 -0.11 20.67 -7.51
N ILE A 169 0.42 19.52 -7.07
CA ILE A 169 1.85 19.25 -7.16
C ILE A 169 2.32 19.04 -8.61
N ALA A 170 1.46 18.49 -9.48
CA ALA A 170 1.74 18.36 -10.90
C ALA A 170 1.85 19.73 -11.58
N LYS A 171 0.92 20.64 -11.28
CA LYS A 171 0.91 22.01 -11.83
C LYS A 171 2.07 22.87 -11.34
N SER A 172 2.59 22.64 -10.15
CA SER A 172 3.79 23.33 -9.65
C SER A 172 5.08 22.90 -10.35
N GLY A 173 5.05 21.80 -11.12
CA GLY A 173 6.23 21.16 -11.70
C GLY A 173 7.02 20.27 -10.75
N ALA A 174 6.77 20.34 -9.45
CA ALA A 174 7.50 19.60 -8.44
C ALA A 174 7.34 18.09 -8.61
N PHE A 175 6.17 17.61 -9.05
CA PHE A 175 5.90 16.19 -9.21
C PHE A 175 6.90 15.52 -10.18
N VAL A 176 7.01 16.03 -11.40
CA VAL A 176 7.92 15.47 -12.42
C VAL A 176 9.37 15.57 -11.96
N HIS A 177 9.78 16.71 -11.41
CA HIS A 177 11.15 16.89 -10.92
C HIS A 177 11.49 15.96 -9.76
N SER A 178 10.56 15.74 -8.83
CA SER A 178 10.79 14.82 -7.70
C SER A 178 10.93 13.37 -8.15
N VAL A 179 10.07 12.86 -9.04
CA VAL A 179 10.19 11.46 -9.49
C VAL A 179 11.44 11.22 -10.35
N GLN A 180 11.98 12.25 -10.98
CA GLN A 180 13.23 12.19 -11.74
C GLN A 180 14.47 12.52 -10.89
N GLY A 181 14.33 13.19 -9.75
CA GLY A 181 15.44 13.72 -8.97
C GLY A 181 16.21 14.83 -9.70
N THR A 182 15.49 15.74 -10.33
CA THR A 182 16.05 16.84 -11.16
C THR A 182 15.75 18.21 -10.56
N ASN A 183 16.39 19.27 -11.07
CA ASN A 183 16.19 20.66 -10.64
C ASN A 183 16.32 20.91 -9.12
N GLY A 184 17.18 20.15 -8.43
CA GLY A 184 17.39 20.27 -7.00
C GLY A 184 16.31 19.64 -6.12
N TYR A 185 15.31 19.00 -6.71
CA TYR A 185 14.33 18.22 -5.98
C TYR A 185 14.91 16.89 -5.51
N LYS A 186 14.57 16.50 -4.28
CA LYS A 186 14.91 15.18 -3.76
C LYS A 186 14.17 14.12 -4.58
N LYS A 187 14.88 13.08 -4.99
CA LYS A 187 14.26 11.96 -5.72
C LYS A 187 13.21 11.25 -4.86
N MET A 188 12.05 11.01 -5.43
CA MET A 188 10.93 10.29 -4.82
C MET A 188 10.56 9.05 -5.64
N PRO A 189 10.23 7.92 -4.98
CA PRO A 189 10.42 7.65 -3.55
C PRO A 189 11.89 7.72 -3.10
N PRO A 190 12.18 8.09 -1.83
CA PRO A 190 13.56 8.28 -1.35
C PRO A 190 14.33 6.97 -1.15
N SER A 191 13.67 5.84 -1.19
CA SER A 191 14.19 4.49 -1.00
C SER A 191 13.53 3.51 -1.96
N GLY A 192 14.09 2.31 -2.08
CA GLY A 192 13.62 1.30 -3.03
C GLY A 192 14.15 1.53 -4.46
N ALA A 193 13.61 0.77 -5.40
CA ALA A 193 14.02 0.83 -6.82
C ALA A 193 13.59 2.15 -7.52
N GLY A 194 12.69 2.92 -6.90
CA GLY A 194 12.08 4.09 -7.52
C GLY A 194 11.04 3.72 -8.59
N LEU A 195 10.56 4.71 -9.32
CA LEU A 195 9.67 4.48 -10.46
C LEU A 195 10.48 4.04 -11.69
N SER A 196 9.89 3.14 -12.48
CA SER A 196 10.44 2.79 -13.79
C SER A 196 10.37 3.96 -14.77
N GLU A 197 11.24 3.96 -15.78
CA GLU A 197 11.19 4.96 -16.86
C GLU A 197 9.81 5.03 -17.55
N CYS A 198 9.13 3.90 -17.66
CA CYS A 198 7.79 3.84 -18.21
C CYS A 198 6.77 4.58 -17.34
N GLU A 199 6.76 4.34 -16.02
CA GLU A 199 5.88 5.04 -15.08
C GLU A 199 6.17 6.54 -15.02
N ILE A 200 7.46 6.92 -15.05
CA ILE A 200 7.86 8.33 -15.13
C ILE A 200 7.32 8.95 -16.43
N ASN A 201 7.39 8.25 -17.55
CA ASN A 201 6.87 8.74 -18.83
C ASN A 201 5.34 8.85 -18.83
N GLN A 202 4.61 7.94 -18.18
CA GLN A 202 3.16 8.05 -17.98
C GLN A 202 2.81 9.33 -17.21
N ILE A 203 3.48 9.58 -16.08
CA ILE A 203 3.30 10.81 -15.29
C ILE A 203 3.60 12.05 -16.13
N LYS A 204 4.72 12.08 -16.85
CA LYS A 204 5.10 13.23 -17.69
C LYS A 204 4.06 13.52 -18.77
N LYS A 205 3.56 12.47 -19.45
CA LYS A 205 2.50 12.62 -20.48
C LYS A 205 1.21 13.16 -19.87
N TRP A 206 0.78 12.64 -18.71
CA TRP A 206 -0.41 13.13 -18.04
C TRP A 206 -0.27 14.60 -17.64
N VAL A 207 0.86 15.00 -17.06
CA VAL A 207 1.14 16.40 -16.69
C VAL A 207 1.13 17.29 -17.92
N ALA A 208 1.80 16.88 -19.01
CA ALA A 208 1.84 17.61 -20.27
C ALA A 208 0.46 17.78 -20.91
N ASN A 209 -0.47 16.85 -20.68
CA ASN A 209 -1.86 16.93 -21.11
C ASN A 209 -2.78 17.67 -20.11
N GLY A 210 -2.21 18.48 -19.21
CA GLY A 210 -2.95 19.38 -18.33
C GLY A 210 -3.39 18.76 -17.02
N ALA A 211 -2.86 17.59 -16.66
CA ALA A 211 -3.13 16.89 -15.40
C ALA A 211 -4.64 16.74 -15.13
N GLN A 212 -5.39 16.20 -16.08
CA GLN A 212 -6.84 16.05 -16.03
C GLN A 212 -7.27 14.84 -15.20
N GLN A 213 -8.47 14.91 -14.62
CA GLN A 213 -9.13 13.78 -13.96
C GLN A 213 -9.87 12.93 -14.99
N ASN A 214 -9.19 12.10 -15.71
CA ASN A 214 -9.68 11.27 -16.81
C ASN A 214 -9.44 9.79 -16.58
#